data_094e78fa9c60fc5f5fa1b06260327f2d
#
_entry.id   094e78fa9c60fc5f5fa1b06260327f2d
#
_cell.length_a   1.000
_cell.length_b   1.000
_cell.length_c   1.000
_cell.angle_alpha   90.00
_cell.angle_beta   90.00
_cell.angle_gamma   90.00
#
_symmetry.space_group_name_H-M   'P 1'
#
loop_
_entity.id
_entity.type
_entity.pdbx_description
1 polymer ?
#
loop_
_entity_poly.entity_id
_entity_poly.type
_entity_poly.pdbx_seq_one_letter_code
_entity_poly.pdbx_strand_id
1 'polypeptide(L)'
;SGFVNAVLRSFLRDEKQIPLPKQKKQAISIQYAAPLWLVDLLLKQYGETETIAFLENALQPAPLTIRRNPLLATEEQLLEALQEHQIQKHPLVPDAYFLKGGNLRNHPAFQKGWFHVQDAASQICCRAVGAKPEETVLDVCAAPGGKTCTIAEYMQGTGQILAFELQPKRVPLITKAAER
;
A
#
# COMPACT_ATOMS: atom_id res chain seq x y z
N SER A 1 -14.83 -6.47 -19.61
CA SER A 1 -15.65 -7.20 -20.58
C SER A 1 -14.76 -7.84 -21.64
N GLY A 2 -15.20 -8.98 -22.24
CA GLY A 2 -14.44 -9.70 -23.30
C GLY A 2 -14.11 -8.81 -24.50
N PHE A 3 -15.01 -7.91 -24.87
CA PHE A 3 -14.80 -6.95 -25.96
C PHE A 3 -13.61 -6.01 -25.70
N VAL A 4 -13.55 -5.38 -24.54
CA VAL A 4 -12.44 -4.47 -24.17
C VAL A 4 -11.10 -5.21 -24.20
N ASN A 5 -11.04 -6.42 -23.65
CA ASN A 5 -9.84 -7.24 -23.68
C ASN A 5 -9.43 -7.62 -25.12
N ALA A 6 -10.39 -7.93 -25.98
CA ALA A 6 -10.10 -8.24 -27.38
C ALA A 6 -9.51 -7.03 -28.11
N VAL A 7 -10.08 -5.83 -27.92
CA VAL A 7 -9.57 -4.59 -28.52
C VAL A 7 -8.14 -4.28 -28.04
N LEU A 8 -7.90 -4.36 -26.71
CA LEU A 8 -6.56 -4.11 -26.15
C LEU A 8 -5.52 -5.12 -26.65
N ARG A 9 -5.88 -6.40 -26.70
CA ARG A 9 -4.98 -7.44 -27.25
C ARG A 9 -4.68 -7.23 -28.73
N SER A 10 -5.68 -6.81 -29.52
CA SER A 10 -5.47 -6.49 -30.94
C SER A 10 -4.52 -5.30 -31.10
N PHE A 11 -4.74 -4.23 -30.28
CA PHE A 11 -3.88 -3.06 -30.28
C PHE A 11 -2.41 -3.41 -29.99
N LEU A 12 -2.17 -4.23 -28.95
CA LEU A 12 -0.83 -4.68 -28.57
C LEU A 12 -0.20 -5.56 -29.63
N ARG A 13 -0.97 -6.52 -30.19
CA ARG A 13 -0.48 -7.44 -31.24
C ARG A 13 -0.11 -6.70 -32.53
N ASP A 14 -0.89 -5.67 -32.87
CA ASP A 14 -0.68 -4.87 -34.09
C ASP A 14 0.36 -3.75 -33.89
N GLU A 15 1.02 -3.71 -32.71
CA GLU A 15 2.06 -2.73 -32.34
C GLU A 15 1.66 -1.28 -32.61
N LYS A 16 0.35 -0.99 -32.45
CA LYS A 16 -0.18 0.35 -32.72
C LYS A 16 0.38 1.34 -31.71
N GLN A 17 0.85 2.47 -32.22
CA GLN A 17 1.29 3.59 -31.40
C GLN A 17 0.20 4.64 -31.29
N ILE A 18 0.08 5.22 -30.11
CA ILE A 18 -0.84 6.37 -29.88
C ILE A 18 -0.07 7.62 -30.26
N PRO A 19 -0.52 8.39 -31.28
CA PRO A 19 0.12 9.65 -31.60
C PRO A 19 -0.06 10.64 -30.44
N LEU A 20 1.04 11.20 -29.97
CA LEU A 20 1.02 12.18 -28.89
C LEU A 20 0.67 13.57 -29.43
N PRO A 21 -0.15 14.36 -28.72
CA PRO A 21 -0.43 15.75 -29.07
C PRO A 21 0.85 16.62 -29.09
N LYS A 22 0.84 17.68 -29.91
CA LYS A 22 1.95 18.65 -29.90
C LYS A 22 2.05 19.44 -28.59
N GLN A 23 0.96 19.59 -27.89
CA GLN A 23 0.91 20.27 -26.59
C GLN A 23 1.54 19.39 -25.50
N LYS A 24 2.65 19.85 -24.94
CA LYS A 24 3.48 19.10 -23.98
C LYS A 24 2.68 18.51 -22.80
N LYS A 25 1.83 19.31 -22.15
CA LYS A 25 1.01 18.83 -21.02
C LYS A 25 0.04 17.72 -21.40
N GLN A 26 -0.57 17.82 -22.58
CA GLN A 26 -1.46 16.79 -23.09
C GLN A 26 -0.69 15.53 -23.48
N ALA A 27 0.51 15.69 -24.07
CA ALA A 27 1.38 14.55 -24.38
C ALA A 27 1.75 13.78 -23.10
N ILE A 28 2.19 14.46 -22.04
CA ILE A 28 2.49 13.86 -20.73
C ILE A 28 1.25 13.17 -20.16
N SER A 29 0.08 13.82 -20.20
CA SER A 29 -1.18 13.27 -19.70
C SER A 29 -1.54 11.93 -20.38
N ILE A 30 -1.38 11.84 -21.69
CA ILE A 30 -1.66 10.62 -22.46
C ILE A 30 -0.57 9.57 -22.23
N GLN A 31 0.70 9.95 -22.31
CA GLN A 31 1.84 9.04 -22.19
C GLN A 31 1.84 8.33 -20.84
N TYR A 32 1.52 9.04 -19.77
CA TYR A 32 1.55 8.50 -18.39
C TYR A 32 0.15 8.18 -17.83
N ALA A 33 -0.89 8.20 -18.67
CA ALA A 33 -2.28 7.95 -18.26
C ALA A 33 -2.72 8.79 -17.03
N ALA A 34 -2.19 10.00 -16.89
CA ALA A 34 -2.45 10.89 -15.78
C ALA A 34 -3.46 11.99 -16.17
N PRO A 35 -4.45 12.34 -15.33
CA PRO A 35 -5.38 13.42 -15.62
C PRO A 35 -4.64 14.74 -15.85
N LEU A 36 -5.10 15.56 -16.81
CA LEU A 36 -4.44 16.80 -17.19
C LEU A 36 -4.28 17.79 -16.03
N TRP A 37 -5.28 17.85 -15.12
CA TRP A 37 -5.22 18.69 -13.93
C TRP A 37 -4.07 18.27 -12.99
N LEU A 38 -3.83 16.96 -12.85
CA LEU A 38 -2.75 16.45 -12.02
C LEU A 38 -1.38 16.76 -12.64
N VAL A 39 -1.24 16.57 -13.95
CA VAL A 39 -0.03 16.95 -14.69
C VAL A 39 0.25 18.45 -14.53
N ASP A 40 -0.76 19.31 -14.65
CA ASP A 40 -0.61 20.75 -14.47
C ASP A 40 -0.17 21.12 -13.05
N LEU A 41 -0.77 20.47 -12.04
CA LEU A 41 -0.41 20.66 -10.63
C LEU A 41 1.06 20.26 -10.36
N LEU A 42 1.45 19.08 -10.80
CA LEU A 42 2.81 18.56 -10.59
C LEU A 42 3.86 19.41 -11.32
N LEU A 43 3.61 19.78 -12.56
CA LEU A 43 4.52 20.65 -13.33
C LEU A 43 4.72 22.01 -12.65
N LYS A 44 3.67 22.58 -12.05
CA LYS A 44 3.76 23.86 -11.33
C LYS A 44 4.54 23.74 -10.01
N GLN A 45 4.37 22.64 -9.29
CA GLN A 45 4.99 22.46 -7.98
C GLN A 45 6.42 21.93 -8.03
N TYR A 46 6.71 21.02 -8.94
CA TYR A 46 7.96 20.24 -8.94
C TYR A 46 8.77 20.39 -10.22
N GLY A 47 8.24 21.07 -11.24
CA GLY A 47 8.88 21.16 -12.54
C GLY A 47 8.76 19.89 -13.36
N GLU A 48 9.36 19.87 -14.52
CA GLU A 48 9.17 18.80 -15.50
C GLU A 48 9.88 17.51 -15.14
N THR A 49 11.16 17.59 -14.77
CA THR A 49 11.99 16.41 -14.48
C THR A 49 11.38 15.55 -13.37
N GLU A 50 11.02 16.17 -12.25
CA GLU A 50 10.42 15.48 -11.11
C GLU A 50 9.02 14.96 -11.43
N THR A 51 8.24 15.73 -12.21
CA THR A 51 6.91 15.28 -12.65
C THR A 51 6.98 14.03 -13.50
N ILE A 52 7.91 13.98 -14.46
CA ILE A 52 8.09 12.81 -15.33
C ILE A 52 8.56 11.62 -14.50
N ALA A 53 9.57 11.78 -13.66
CA ALA A 53 10.07 10.71 -12.79
C ALA A 53 8.97 10.16 -11.86
N PHE A 54 8.14 11.03 -11.28
CA PHE A 54 7.00 10.62 -10.47
C PHE A 54 5.99 9.80 -11.26
N LEU A 55 5.59 10.27 -12.46
CA LEU A 55 4.60 9.60 -13.28
C LEU A 55 5.11 8.27 -13.85
N GLU A 56 6.38 8.18 -14.23
CA GLU A 56 7.03 6.93 -14.63
C GLU A 56 7.03 5.90 -13.50
N ASN A 57 7.40 6.33 -12.30
CA ASN A 57 7.37 5.46 -11.12
C ASN A 57 5.95 5.00 -10.76
N ALA A 58 4.94 5.88 -10.95
CA ALA A 58 3.54 5.56 -10.68
C ALA A 58 2.96 4.48 -11.62
N LEU A 59 3.56 4.26 -12.79
CA LEU A 59 3.21 3.18 -13.72
C LEU A 59 3.85 1.84 -13.37
N GLN A 60 4.84 1.83 -12.47
CA GLN A 60 5.47 0.59 -12.06
C GLN A 60 4.59 -0.18 -11.07
N PRO A 61 4.63 -1.52 -11.08
CA PRO A 61 3.98 -2.32 -10.06
C PRO A 61 4.47 -1.91 -8.67
N ALA A 62 3.55 -1.62 -7.76
CA ALA A 62 3.92 -1.32 -6.38
C ALA A 62 4.61 -2.54 -5.73
N PRO A 63 5.72 -2.35 -5.02
CA PRO A 63 6.35 -3.45 -4.30
C PRO A 63 5.42 -3.98 -3.21
N LEU A 64 5.34 -5.31 -3.09
CA LEU A 64 4.60 -5.90 -1.99
C LEU A 64 5.33 -5.58 -0.68
N THR A 65 4.68 -4.81 0.17
CA THR A 65 5.24 -4.41 1.46
C THR A 65 4.45 -5.04 2.59
N ILE A 66 5.16 -5.59 3.54
CA ILE A 66 4.58 -6.13 4.78
C ILE A 66 5.10 -5.35 5.98
N ARG A 67 4.36 -5.42 7.07
CA ARG A 67 4.74 -4.91 8.39
C ARG A 67 4.75 -6.05 9.40
N ARG A 68 5.87 -6.22 10.11
CA ARG A 68 5.96 -7.15 11.23
C ARG A 68 5.06 -6.68 12.38
N ASN A 69 4.41 -7.61 13.05
CA ASN A 69 3.73 -7.35 14.32
C ASN A 69 4.71 -7.62 15.47
N PRO A 70 5.25 -6.57 16.11
CA PRO A 70 6.26 -6.73 17.15
C PRO A 70 5.72 -7.36 18.45
N LEU A 71 4.40 -7.41 18.63
CA LEU A 71 3.77 -8.05 19.80
C LEU A 71 3.72 -9.58 19.66
N LEU A 72 3.78 -10.11 18.43
CA LEU A 72 3.56 -11.53 18.14
C LEU A 72 4.79 -12.25 17.58
N ALA A 73 5.75 -11.53 17.00
CA ALA A 73 6.95 -12.14 16.44
C ALA A 73 8.18 -11.23 16.53
N THR A 74 9.34 -11.83 16.80
CA THR A 74 10.62 -11.13 16.65
C THR A 74 10.99 -10.97 15.18
N GLU A 75 11.99 -10.12 14.89
CA GLU A 75 12.51 -9.95 13.53
C GLU A 75 13.08 -11.29 13.00
N GLU A 76 13.84 -12.00 13.83
CA GLU A 76 14.46 -13.27 13.47
C GLU A 76 13.40 -14.33 13.13
N GLN A 77 12.35 -14.45 13.94
CA GLN A 77 11.25 -15.39 13.69
C GLN A 77 10.53 -15.08 12.36
N LEU A 78 10.31 -13.80 12.05
CA LEU A 78 9.69 -13.40 10.79
C LEU A 78 10.58 -13.73 9.60
N LEU A 79 11.89 -13.40 9.67
CA LEU A 79 12.83 -13.63 8.59
C LEU A 79 13.01 -15.14 8.33
N GLU A 80 13.11 -15.95 9.38
CA GLU A 80 13.18 -17.42 9.28
C GLU A 80 11.90 -17.98 8.62
N ALA A 81 10.73 -17.54 9.06
CA ALA A 81 9.45 -18.00 8.50
C ALA A 81 9.28 -17.65 7.03
N LEU A 82 9.88 -16.56 6.57
CA LEU A 82 9.77 -16.05 5.19
C LEU A 82 11.05 -16.28 4.37
N GLN A 83 11.97 -17.13 4.79
CA GLN A 83 13.25 -17.37 4.12
C GLN A 83 13.14 -17.85 2.66
N GLU A 84 12.03 -18.52 2.31
CA GLU A 84 11.75 -18.93 0.92
C GLU A 84 11.30 -17.78 0.01
N HIS A 85 10.97 -16.61 0.61
CA HIS A 85 10.62 -15.40 -0.09
C HIS A 85 11.82 -14.46 -0.14
N GLN A 86 11.96 -13.72 -1.25
CA GLN A 86 12.97 -12.65 -1.29
C GLN A 86 12.48 -11.50 -0.40
N ILE A 87 12.87 -11.54 0.88
CA ILE A 87 12.54 -10.52 1.87
C ILE A 87 13.69 -9.53 2.02
N GLN A 88 13.38 -8.24 2.01
CA GLN A 88 14.34 -7.15 2.21
C GLN A 88 13.76 -6.12 3.17
N LYS A 89 14.52 -5.74 4.20
CA LYS A 89 14.12 -4.69 5.14
C LYS A 89 13.95 -3.36 4.43
N HIS A 90 12.89 -2.63 4.77
CA HIS A 90 12.66 -1.28 4.24
C HIS A 90 13.70 -0.31 4.82
N PRO A 91 14.37 0.53 4.00
CA PRO A 91 15.49 1.34 4.46
C PRO A 91 15.10 2.43 5.46
N LEU A 92 13.85 2.90 5.42
CA LEU A 92 13.40 4.07 6.19
C LEU A 92 12.32 3.77 7.23
N VAL A 93 11.63 2.63 7.10
CA VAL A 93 10.47 2.31 7.95
C VAL A 93 10.77 1.07 8.77
N PRO A 94 10.93 1.19 10.09
CA PRO A 94 11.10 0.05 10.98
C PRO A 94 9.93 -0.92 10.86
N ASP A 95 10.21 -2.22 11.01
CA ASP A 95 9.24 -3.31 10.90
C ASP A 95 8.57 -3.46 9.52
N ALA A 96 9.00 -2.67 8.52
CA ALA A 96 8.56 -2.81 7.14
C ALA A 96 9.57 -3.62 6.31
N TYR A 97 9.04 -4.48 5.44
CA TYR A 97 9.84 -5.33 4.56
C TYR A 97 9.21 -5.40 3.18
N PHE A 98 10.05 -5.36 2.15
CA PHE A 98 9.65 -5.71 0.79
C PHE A 98 9.69 -7.22 0.62
N LEU A 99 8.69 -7.77 -0.07
CA LEU A 99 8.65 -9.18 -0.46
C LEU A 99 8.51 -9.33 -1.96
N LYS A 100 9.16 -10.34 -2.51
CA LYS A 100 8.92 -10.80 -3.89
C LYS A 100 8.32 -12.19 -3.86
N GLY A 101 7.15 -12.32 -4.52
CA GLY A 101 6.48 -13.60 -4.76
C GLY A 101 5.62 -14.11 -3.61
N GLY A 102 4.80 -15.12 -3.94
CA GLY A 102 4.05 -15.93 -2.99
C GLY A 102 2.61 -15.47 -2.68
N ASN A 103 1.77 -16.46 -2.40
CA ASN A 103 0.43 -16.25 -1.85
C ASN A 103 0.51 -16.17 -0.32
N LEU A 104 0.69 -14.99 0.21
CA LEU A 104 0.88 -14.75 1.64
C LEU A 104 -0.36 -15.06 2.49
N ARG A 105 -1.57 -15.06 1.91
CA ARG A 105 -2.81 -15.29 2.67
C ARG A 105 -2.86 -16.64 3.38
N ASN A 106 -2.27 -17.65 2.76
CA ASN A 106 -2.25 -19.01 3.32
C ASN A 106 -0.96 -19.31 4.10
N HIS A 107 -0.06 -18.34 4.20
CA HIS A 107 1.20 -18.53 4.91
C HIS A 107 0.97 -18.63 6.42
N PRO A 108 1.59 -19.64 7.13
CA PRO A 108 1.37 -19.83 8.57
C PRO A 108 1.67 -18.58 9.41
N ALA A 109 2.74 -17.86 9.11
CA ALA A 109 3.09 -16.62 9.82
C ALA A 109 2.03 -15.51 9.62
N PHE A 110 1.38 -15.44 8.44
CA PHE A 110 0.27 -14.52 8.20
C PHE A 110 -0.95 -14.93 9.04
N GLN A 111 -1.28 -16.21 9.07
CA GLN A 111 -2.41 -16.73 9.86
C GLN A 111 -2.22 -16.52 11.38
N LYS A 112 -0.97 -16.55 11.85
CA LYS A 112 -0.60 -16.27 13.24
C LYS A 112 -0.54 -14.77 13.56
N GLY A 113 -0.79 -13.88 12.61
CA GLY A 113 -0.72 -12.43 12.80
C GLY A 113 0.70 -11.87 12.93
N TRP A 114 1.75 -12.63 12.57
CA TRP A 114 3.14 -12.19 12.69
C TRP A 114 3.46 -11.02 11.78
N PHE A 115 2.70 -10.87 10.68
CA PHE A 115 2.81 -9.73 9.80
C PHE A 115 1.48 -9.38 9.13
N HIS A 116 1.39 -8.15 8.66
CA HIS A 116 0.30 -7.62 7.86
C HIS A 116 0.82 -7.12 6.52
N VAL A 117 0.02 -7.27 5.46
CA VAL A 117 0.30 -6.57 4.19
C VAL A 117 -0.11 -5.11 4.38
N GLN A 118 0.87 -4.21 4.34
CA GLN A 118 0.63 -2.79 4.55
C GLN A 118 1.72 -1.97 3.88
N ASP A 119 1.32 -0.98 3.10
CA ASP A 119 2.21 -0.03 2.44
C ASP A 119 3.01 0.80 3.46
N ALA A 120 4.26 1.13 3.12
CA ALA A 120 5.17 1.88 4.00
C ALA A 120 4.63 3.27 4.37
N ALA A 121 3.97 3.97 3.42
CA ALA A 121 3.36 5.28 3.70
C ALA A 121 2.22 5.17 4.73
N SER A 122 1.43 4.09 4.69
CA SER A 122 0.42 3.80 5.71
C SER A 122 1.04 3.56 7.09
N GLN A 123 2.19 2.90 7.16
CA GLN A 123 2.93 2.70 8.42
C GLN A 123 3.48 4.02 8.98
N ILE A 124 4.04 4.88 8.11
CA ILE A 124 4.50 6.23 8.49
C ILE A 124 3.33 7.05 9.04
N CYS A 125 2.17 7.00 8.40
CA CYS A 125 0.95 7.67 8.84
C CYS A 125 0.55 7.24 10.26
N CYS A 126 0.58 5.93 10.57
CA CYS A 126 0.29 5.43 11.91
C CYS A 126 1.30 5.91 12.96
N ARG A 127 2.59 5.98 12.59
CA ARG A 127 3.64 6.52 13.47
C ARG A 127 3.44 8.01 13.75
N ALA A 128 3.00 8.78 12.75
CA ALA A 128 2.74 10.21 12.89
C ALA A 128 1.58 10.52 13.84
N VAL A 129 0.66 9.57 14.06
CA VAL A 129 -0.38 9.69 15.10
C VAL A 129 0.24 9.78 16.50
N GLY A 130 1.36 9.08 16.73
CA GLY A 130 2.10 9.13 17.99
C GLY A 130 1.35 8.52 19.17
N ALA A 131 0.40 7.61 18.90
CA ALA A 131 -0.40 6.96 19.94
C ALA A 131 0.47 6.21 20.95
N LYS A 132 0.12 6.34 22.23
CA LYS A 132 0.84 5.77 23.38
C LYS A 132 -0.04 4.75 24.10
N PRO A 133 0.56 3.85 24.89
CA PRO A 133 -0.16 2.98 25.81
C PRO A 133 -1.18 3.76 26.65
N GLU A 134 -2.31 3.13 26.96
CA GLU A 134 -3.40 3.66 27.80
C GLU A 134 -4.23 4.80 27.18
N GLU A 135 -3.87 5.31 26.00
CA GLU A 135 -4.64 6.37 25.33
C GLU A 135 -5.93 5.84 24.67
N THR A 136 -6.83 6.76 24.34
CA THR A 136 -8.00 6.50 23.51
C THR A 136 -7.79 7.12 22.14
N VAL A 137 -7.86 6.29 21.08
CA VAL A 137 -7.69 6.72 19.69
C VAL A 137 -8.99 6.52 18.91
N LEU A 138 -9.31 7.47 18.04
CA LEU A 138 -10.46 7.42 17.14
C LEU A 138 -9.98 7.20 15.69
N ASP A 139 -10.37 6.08 15.09
CA ASP A 139 -10.16 5.80 13.67
C ASP A 139 -11.52 5.87 12.92
N VAL A 140 -11.76 6.99 12.24
CA VAL A 140 -13.06 7.30 11.60
C VAL A 140 -13.23 6.69 10.21
N CYS A 141 -12.17 6.07 9.65
CA CYS A 141 -12.18 5.42 8.34
C CYS A 141 -11.37 4.11 8.40
N ALA A 142 -11.76 3.22 9.32
CA ALA A 142 -10.91 2.14 9.80
C ALA A 142 -10.68 0.99 8.82
N ALA A 143 -11.66 0.68 7.95
CA ALA A 143 -11.53 -0.50 7.08
C ALA A 143 -10.41 -0.37 6.03
N PRO A 144 -9.66 -1.43 5.81
CA PRO A 144 -9.85 -2.82 6.28
C PRO A 144 -9.23 -3.15 7.65
N GLY A 145 -8.82 -2.18 8.46
CA GLY A 145 -8.27 -2.38 9.80
C GLY A 145 -6.73 -2.26 9.89
N GLY A 146 -6.03 -2.10 8.78
CA GLY A 146 -4.55 -2.09 8.79
C GLY A 146 -3.95 -0.99 9.64
N LYS A 147 -4.46 0.25 9.59
CA LYS A 147 -3.97 1.35 10.43
C LYS A 147 -4.42 1.18 11.89
N THR A 148 -5.67 0.79 12.12
CA THR A 148 -6.21 0.47 13.44
C THR A 148 -5.32 -0.53 14.18
N CYS A 149 -5.00 -1.67 13.56
CA CYS A 149 -4.13 -2.69 14.15
C CYS A 149 -2.71 -2.18 14.38
N THR A 150 -2.14 -1.40 13.44
CA THR A 150 -0.81 -0.80 13.62
C THR A 150 -0.77 0.13 14.84
N ILE A 151 -1.79 0.95 15.01
CA ILE A 151 -1.89 1.87 16.17
C ILE A 151 -2.03 1.05 17.46
N ALA A 152 -2.86 -0.01 17.48
CA ALA A 152 -2.99 -0.91 18.61
C ALA A 152 -1.64 -1.53 19.05
N GLU A 153 -0.80 -1.90 18.09
CA GLU A 153 0.53 -2.42 18.37
C GLU A 153 1.46 -1.35 18.96
N TYR A 154 1.41 -0.09 18.50
CA TYR A 154 2.15 1.00 19.11
C TYR A 154 1.66 1.31 20.53
N MET A 155 0.38 1.13 20.79
CA MET A 155 -0.21 1.20 22.13
C MET A 155 0.07 -0.05 22.98
N GLN A 156 0.87 -1.00 22.49
CA GLN A 156 1.23 -2.24 23.20
C GLN A 156 0.02 -3.08 23.63
N GLY A 157 -1.07 -3.01 22.88
CA GLY A 157 -2.31 -3.71 23.18
C GLY A 157 -3.07 -3.17 24.40
N THR A 158 -2.75 -1.97 24.86
CA THR A 158 -3.42 -1.29 26.00
C THR A 158 -4.22 -0.07 25.52
N GLY A 159 -5.06 0.49 26.39
CA GLY A 159 -5.93 1.62 26.01
C GLY A 159 -7.14 1.20 25.17
N GLN A 160 -7.64 2.12 24.35
CA GLN A 160 -8.85 1.89 23.56
C GLN A 160 -8.73 2.49 22.16
N ILE A 161 -9.21 1.74 21.13
CA ILE A 161 -9.38 2.28 19.78
C ILE A 161 -10.85 2.17 19.38
N LEU A 162 -11.46 3.31 19.07
CA LEU A 162 -12.82 3.39 18.55
C LEU A 162 -12.74 3.45 17.03
N ALA A 163 -13.02 2.31 16.38
CA ALA A 163 -12.90 2.15 14.93
C ALA A 163 -14.27 2.27 14.25
N PHE A 164 -14.41 3.21 13.32
CA PHE A 164 -15.64 3.47 12.58
C PHE A 164 -15.44 3.21 11.08
N GLU A 165 -16.47 2.69 10.45
CA GLU A 165 -16.53 2.50 9.00
C GLU A 165 -17.95 2.77 8.51
N LEU A 166 -18.08 3.65 7.52
CA LEU A 166 -19.36 4.05 6.96
C LEU A 166 -20.05 2.91 6.21
N GLN A 167 -19.27 2.02 5.57
CA GLN A 167 -19.82 0.95 4.76
C GLN A 167 -19.95 -0.38 5.54
N PRO A 168 -21.17 -0.84 5.87
CA PRO A 168 -21.35 -2.03 6.70
C PRO A 168 -20.68 -3.29 6.14
N LYS A 169 -20.60 -3.43 4.81
CA LYS A 169 -19.93 -4.56 4.15
C LYS A 169 -18.41 -4.63 4.41
N ARG A 170 -17.79 -3.52 4.84
CA ARG A 170 -16.36 -3.44 5.13
C ARG A 170 -16.04 -3.65 6.61
N VAL A 171 -17.01 -3.50 7.50
CA VAL A 171 -16.82 -3.71 8.96
C VAL A 171 -16.24 -5.08 9.29
N PRO A 172 -16.69 -6.19 8.68
CA PRO A 172 -16.11 -7.52 8.96
C PRO A 172 -14.61 -7.64 8.62
N LEU A 173 -14.06 -6.75 7.78
CA LEU A 173 -12.64 -6.74 7.47
C LEU A 173 -11.82 -6.24 8.67
N ILE A 174 -12.34 -5.25 9.41
CA ILE A 174 -11.72 -4.72 10.63
C ILE A 174 -11.70 -5.81 11.70
N THR A 175 -12.84 -6.45 11.95
CA THR A 175 -12.95 -7.56 12.92
C THR A 175 -11.93 -8.66 12.62
N LYS A 176 -11.90 -9.16 11.38
CA LYS A 176 -10.93 -10.19 10.96
C LYS A 176 -9.47 -9.75 11.08
N ALA A 177 -9.18 -8.47 10.89
CA ALA A 177 -7.82 -7.95 11.06
C ALA A 177 -7.43 -7.90 12.55
N ALA A 178 -8.36 -7.54 13.42
CA ALA A 178 -8.16 -7.46 14.87
C ALA A 178 -8.09 -8.83 15.56
N GLU A 179 -8.82 -9.83 15.05
CA GLU A 179 -8.82 -11.20 15.58
C GLU A 179 -7.52 -11.96 15.27
N ARG A 180 -6.82 -11.57 14.23
CA ARG A 180 -5.55 -12.15 13.79
C ARG A 180 -4.34 -11.50 14.44
#